data_67346d68e41d86c5f2a9281ce986eb4d
#
_entry.id   67346d68e41d86c5f2a9281ce986eb4d
#
_cell.length_a   1.000
_cell.length_b   1.000
_cell.length_c   1.000
_cell.angle_alpha   90.00
_cell.angle_beta   90.00
_cell.angle_gamma   90.00
#
_symmetry.space_group_name_H-M   'P 1'
#
loop_
_entity.id
_entity.type
_entity.pdbx_description
1 polymer ?
#
loop_
_entity_poly.entity_id
_entity_poly.type
_entity_poly.pdbx_seq_one_letter_code
_entity_poly.pdbx_strand_id
1 'polypeptide(L)'
;PAMVKALRIGEKAAGAGFDWERREDVWAKVREETAEVETEMRRGDHEAMEGEFGDLFFALVNACRLYGVDPEAALERTNRKFIRRFTAMEEAAAGQGRMLSDLTPDEQEALWQKAKQEER
;
A
#
# COMPACT_ATOMS: atom_id res chain seq x y z
N PRO A 1 -0.41 14.81 8.76
CA PRO A 1 -0.28 13.42 8.43
C PRO A 1 1.00 13.12 7.66
N ALA A 2 1.60 11.99 7.97
CA ALA A 2 2.95 11.66 7.50
C ALA A 2 3.06 11.55 5.98
N MET A 3 2.05 10.98 5.32
CA MET A 3 2.10 10.79 3.86
C MET A 3 2.09 12.13 3.11
N VAL A 4 1.22 13.04 3.50
CA VAL A 4 1.16 14.38 2.91
C VAL A 4 2.47 15.13 3.16
N LYS A 5 3.00 15.02 4.37
CA LYS A 5 4.28 15.62 4.72
C LYS A 5 5.42 15.07 3.86
N ALA A 6 5.45 13.76 3.64
CA ALA A 6 6.46 13.12 2.79
C ALA A 6 6.39 13.67 1.35
N LEU A 7 5.19 13.85 0.81
CA LEU A 7 5.00 14.43 -0.51
C LEU A 7 5.56 15.84 -0.58
N ARG A 8 5.24 16.67 0.42
CA ARG A 8 5.73 18.06 0.49
C ARG A 8 7.24 18.14 0.59
N ILE A 9 7.83 17.24 1.39
CA ILE A 9 9.29 17.18 1.53
C ILE A 9 9.93 16.82 0.19
N GLY A 10 9.38 15.85 -0.52
CA GLY A 10 9.88 15.46 -1.84
C GLY A 10 9.77 16.59 -2.87
N GLU A 11 8.65 17.30 -2.87
CA GLU A 11 8.45 18.46 -3.74
C GLU A 11 9.48 19.55 -3.45
N LYS A 12 9.72 19.82 -2.17
CA LYS A 12 10.68 20.84 -1.75
C LYS A 12 12.10 20.46 -2.16
N ALA A 13 12.50 19.22 -1.95
CA ALA A 13 13.82 18.72 -2.34
C ALA A 13 14.01 18.83 -3.84
N ALA A 14 13.01 18.42 -4.63
CA ALA A 14 13.04 18.52 -6.09
C ALA A 14 13.19 19.97 -6.55
N GLY A 15 12.47 20.89 -5.90
CA GLY A 15 12.57 22.32 -6.20
C GLY A 15 13.95 22.89 -5.93
N ALA A 16 14.71 22.29 -5.01
CA ALA A 16 16.09 22.67 -4.70
C ALA A 16 17.12 21.96 -5.63
N GLY A 17 16.65 21.16 -6.58
CA GLY A 17 17.51 20.42 -7.50
C GLY A 17 17.94 19.06 -7.02
N PHE A 18 17.43 18.61 -5.89
CA PHE A 18 17.75 17.28 -5.35
C PHE A 18 16.62 16.31 -5.67
N ASP A 19 16.77 15.63 -6.83
CA ASP A 19 15.76 14.69 -7.33
C ASP A 19 16.45 13.70 -8.28
N TRP A 20 15.73 12.63 -8.65
CA TRP A 20 16.16 11.71 -9.69
C TRP A 20 16.13 12.42 -11.03
N GLU A 21 17.15 12.22 -11.85
CA GLU A 21 17.19 12.79 -13.20
C GLU A 21 16.13 12.16 -14.10
N ARG A 22 15.91 10.85 -13.92
CA ARG A 22 14.90 10.09 -14.67
C ARG A 22 13.94 9.47 -13.69
N ARG A 23 12.64 9.65 -13.93
CA ARG A 23 11.62 9.10 -13.01
C ARG A 23 11.70 7.57 -12.86
N GLU A 24 12.12 6.87 -13.93
CA GLU A 24 12.27 5.42 -13.91
C GLU A 24 13.28 4.95 -12.85
N ASP A 25 14.23 5.80 -12.52
CA ASP A 25 15.31 5.44 -11.58
C ASP A 25 14.82 5.32 -10.13
N VAL A 26 13.65 5.90 -9.82
CA VAL A 26 13.07 5.76 -8.47
C VAL A 26 12.78 4.30 -8.11
N TRP A 27 12.51 3.45 -9.11
CA TRP A 27 12.20 2.06 -8.86
C TRP A 27 13.37 1.27 -8.30
N ALA A 28 14.61 1.64 -8.65
CA ALA A 28 15.80 1.05 -8.04
C ALA A 28 15.80 1.32 -6.53
N LYS A 29 15.40 2.53 -6.12
CA LYS A 29 15.31 2.89 -4.70
C LYS A 29 14.20 2.10 -4.01
N VAL A 30 13.05 1.95 -4.65
CA VAL A 30 11.94 1.14 -4.09
C VAL A 30 12.40 -0.30 -3.86
N ARG A 31 13.09 -0.89 -4.82
CA ARG A 31 13.61 -2.25 -4.69
C ARG A 31 14.66 -2.36 -3.59
N GLU A 32 15.55 -1.37 -3.48
CA GLU A 32 16.56 -1.30 -2.43
C GLU A 32 15.91 -1.30 -1.04
N GLU A 33 14.92 -0.42 -0.84
CA GLU A 33 14.25 -0.30 0.45
C GLU A 33 13.41 -1.54 0.78
N THR A 34 12.83 -2.18 -0.22
CA THR A 34 12.12 -3.45 -0.03
C THR A 34 13.08 -4.51 0.48
N ALA A 35 14.28 -4.60 -0.10
CA ALA A 35 15.30 -5.56 0.34
C ALA A 35 15.77 -5.27 1.78
N GLU A 36 15.89 -3.98 2.14
CA GLU A 36 16.26 -3.58 3.50
C GLU A 36 15.19 -4.00 4.52
N VAL A 37 13.90 -3.82 4.17
CA VAL A 37 12.80 -4.29 5.02
C VAL A 37 12.92 -5.79 5.24
N GLU A 38 13.11 -6.57 4.17
CA GLU A 38 13.21 -8.02 4.26
C GLU A 38 14.40 -8.45 5.13
N THR A 39 15.53 -7.74 5.02
CA THR A 39 16.71 -7.99 5.84
C THR A 39 16.40 -7.84 7.32
N GLU A 40 15.74 -6.73 7.69
CA GLU A 40 15.43 -6.45 9.09
C GLU A 40 14.34 -7.39 9.62
N MET A 41 13.41 -7.83 8.78
CA MET A 41 12.44 -8.86 9.14
C MET A 41 13.12 -10.16 9.54
N ARG A 42 14.14 -10.58 8.77
CA ARG A 42 14.89 -11.80 9.06
C ARG A 42 15.73 -11.69 10.33
N ARG A 43 16.25 -10.49 10.61
CA ARG A 43 17.03 -10.22 11.82
C ARG A 43 16.19 -10.14 13.08
N GLY A 44 14.90 -9.81 12.91
CA GLY A 44 13.97 -9.68 14.04
C GLY A 44 14.16 -8.40 14.85
N ASP A 45 14.85 -7.39 14.31
CA ASP A 45 15.03 -6.09 14.95
C ASP A 45 13.84 -5.20 14.59
N HIS A 46 12.90 -5.09 15.53
CA HIS A 46 11.64 -4.39 15.30
C HIS A 46 11.83 -2.88 15.04
N GLU A 47 12.73 -2.25 15.78
CA GLU A 47 13.00 -0.80 15.62
C GLU A 47 13.62 -0.51 14.25
N ALA A 48 14.61 -1.31 13.85
CA ALA A 48 15.24 -1.18 12.54
C ALA A 48 14.23 -1.46 11.42
N MET A 49 13.34 -2.44 11.62
CA MET A 49 12.29 -2.78 10.67
C MET A 49 11.34 -1.58 10.45
N GLU A 50 10.93 -0.93 11.55
CA GLU A 50 10.08 0.27 11.45
C GLU A 50 10.74 1.35 10.62
N GLY A 51 12.04 1.59 10.84
CA GLY A 51 12.80 2.56 10.06
C GLY A 51 12.83 2.24 8.58
N GLU A 52 13.05 0.97 8.23
CA GLU A 52 13.11 0.55 6.83
C GLU A 52 11.73 0.59 6.16
N PHE A 53 10.65 0.27 6.88
CA PHE A 53 9.30 0.48 6.35
C PHE A 53 9.05 1.96 6.05
N GLY A 54 9.48 2.86 6.95
CA GLY A 54 9.37 4.29 6.73
C GLY A 54 10.09 4.73 5.46
N ASP A 55 11.31 4.24 5.26
CA ASP A 55 12.09 4.53 4.05
C ASP A 55 11.41 4.02 2.79
N LEU A 56 10.81 2.84 2.85
CA LEU A 56 10.05 2.27 1.74
C LEU A 56 8.83 3.13 1.40
N PHE A 57 8.05 3.53 2.41
CA PHE A 57 6.92 4.42 2.20
C PHE A 57 7.35 5.73 1.56
N PHE A 58 8.46 6.30 2.03
CA PHE A 58 8.98 7.55 1.50
C PHE A 58 9.37 7.40 0.02
N ALA A 59 10.02 6.29 -0.33
CA ALA A 59 10.38 6.00 -1.72
C ALA A 59 9.14 5.85 -2.59
N LEU A 60 8.09 5.18 -2.10
CA LEU A 60 6.84 5.01 -2.83
C LEU A 60 6.11 6.34 -3.03
N VAL A 61 6.10 7.21 -2.03
CA VAL A 61 5.52 8.56 -2.16
C VAL A 61 6.25 9.34 -3.24
N ASN A 62 7.58 9.26 -3.28
CA ASN A 62 8.36 9.91 -4.33
C ASN A 62 8.09 9.30 -5.72
N ALA A 63 7.91 7.99 -5.80
CA ALA A 63 7.51 7.35 -7.05
C ALA A 63 6.19 7.94 -7.54
N CYS A 64 5.20 8.03 -6.66
CA CYS A 64 3.92 8.65 -7.01
C CYS A 64 4.12 10.07 -7.52
N ARG A 65 4.90 10.88 -6.83
CA ARG A 65 5.18 12.26 -7.22
C ARG A 65 5.78 12.34 -8.63
N LEU A 66 6.77 11.50 -8.91
CA LEU A 66 7.46 11.50 -10.20
C LEU A 66 6.57 11.08 -11.37
N TYR A 67 5.56 10.25 -11.09
CA TYR A 67 4.61 9.79 -12.10
C TYR A 67 3.29 10.58 -12.08
N GLY A 68 3.24 11.68 -11.33
CA GLY A 68 2.06 12.55 -11.31
C GLY A 68 0.86 11.95 -10.61
N VAL A 69 1.09 11.05 -9.68
CA VAL A 69 0.03 10.40 -8.90
C VAL A 69 0.01 10.98 -7.50
N ASP A 70 -1.17 11.36 -7.01
CA ASP A 70 -1.35 11.79 -5.63
C ASP A 70 -1.43 10.55 -4.75
N PRO A 71 -0.43 10.31 -3.87
CA PRO A 71 -0.40 9.10 -3.06
C PRO A 71 -1.57 9.00 -2.08
N GLU A 72 -2.06 10.11 -1.55
CA GLU A 72 -3.21 10.13 -0.66
C GLU A 72 -4.48 9.67 -1.39
N ALA A 73 -4.73 10.22 -2.57
CA ALA A 73 -5.87 9.84 -3.39
C ALA A 73 -5.78 8.39 -3.84
N ALA A 74 -4.58 7.94 -4.21
CA ALA A 74 -4.37 6.56 -4.64
C ALA A 74 -4.71 5.57 -3.53
N LEU A 75 -4.20 5.82 -2.32
CA LEU A 75 -4.45 4.93 -1.18
C LEU A 75 -5.92 4.97 -0.75
N GLU A 76 -6.54 6.16 -0.73
CA GLU A 76 -7.95 6.30 -0.39
C GLU A 76 -8.83 5.52 -1.38
N ARG A 77 -8.48 5.52 -2.64
CA ARG A 77 -9.19 4.73 -3.65
C ARG A 77 -9.16 3.24 -3.33
N THR A 78 -8.00 2.74 -2.91
CA THR A 78 -7.84 1.35 -2.49
C THR A 78 -8.62 1.06 -1.21
N ASN A 79 -8.60 2.00 -0.25
CA ASN A 79 -9.36 1.84 0.99
C ASN A 79 -10.85 1.67 0.70
N ARG A 80 -11.41 2.51 -0.16
CA ARG A 80 -12.83 2.44 -0.55
C ARG A 80 -13.14 1.12 -1.26
N LYS A 81 -12.26 0.71 -2.15
CA LYS A 81 -12.42 -0.56 -2.88
C LYS A 81 -12.43 -1.73 -1.90
N PHE A 82 -11.52 -1.77 -0.96
CA PHE A 82 -11.45 -2.83 0.04
C PHE A 82 -12.72 -2.85 0.89
N ILE A 83 -13.19 -1.69 1.34
CA ILE A 83 -14.42 -1.59 2.15
C ILE A 83 -15.61 -2.15 1.38
N ARG A 84 -15.75 -1.79 0.10
CA ARG A 84 -16.87 -2.31 -0.72
C ARG A 84 -16.82 -3.84 -0.81
N ARG A 85 -15.66 -4.38 -1.12
CA ARG A 85 -15.50 -5.84 -1.27
C ARG A 85 -15.69 -6.58 0.05
N PHE A 86 -15.13 -6.04 1.12
CA PHE A 86 -15.27 -6.63 2.45
C PHE A 86 -16.74 -6.64 2.89
N THR A 87 -17.45 -5.53 2.68
CA THR A 87 -18.88 -5.44 2.99
C THR A 87 -19.68 -6.48 2.19
N ALA A 88 -19.37 -6.65 0.90
CA ALA A 88 -20.01 -7.67 0.07
C ALA A 88 -19.76 -9.08 0.62
N MET A 89 -18.54 -9.34 1.08
CA MET A 89 -18.20 -10.62 1.70
C MET A 89 -19.00 -10.87 2.98
N GLU A 90 -19.11 -9.85 3.82
CA GLU A 90 -19.90 -9.95 5.07
C GLU A 90 -21.36 -10.24 4.76
N GLU A 91 -21.92 -9.54 3.77
CA GLU A 91 -23.32 -9.74 3.38
C GLU A 91 -23.55 -11.14 2.80
N ALA A 92 -22.60 -11.65 2.01
CA ALA A 92 -22.69 -13.00 1.45
C ALA A 92 -22.63 -14.06 2.54
N ALA A 93 -21.78 -13.91 3.55
CA ALA A 93 -21.69 -14.82 4.68
C ALA A 93 -23.00 -14.78 5.48
N ALA A 94 -23.54 -13.59 5.76
CA ALA A 94 -24.80 -13.43 6.47
C ALA A 94 -25.96 -14.09 5.73
N GLY A 95 -25.95 -14.05 4.39
CA GLY A 95 -26.93 -14.74 3.56
C GLY A 95 -26.90 -16.26 3.71
N GLN A 96 -25.78 -16.81 4.16
CA GLN A 96 -25.62 -18.23 4.48
C GLN A 96 -25.87 -18.52 5.96
N GLY A 97 -26.30 -17.52 6.73
CA GLY A 97 -26.50 -17.66 8.17
C GLY A 97 -25.19 -17.79 8.95
N ARG A 98 -24.10 -17.29 8.40
CA ARG A 98 -22.76 -17.40 8.99
C ARG A 98 -22.12 -16.03 9.15
N MET A 99 -21.16 -15.94 10.07
CA MET A 99 -20.28 -14.76 10.15
C MET A 99 -19.06 -15.02 9.29
N LEU A 100 -18.46 -13.97 8.76
CA LEU A 100 -17.25 -14.11 7.94
C LEU A 100 -16.14 -14.83 8.70
N SER A 101 -16.01 -14.59 10.00
CA SER A 101 -15.02 -15.24 10.86
C SER A 101 -15.23 -16.75 11.01
N ASP A 102 -16.42 -17.27 10.69
CA ASP A 102 -16.73 -18.71 10.75
C ASP A 102 -16.28 -19.45 9.50
N LEU A 103 -15.91 -18.72 8.46
CA LEU A 103 -15.51 -19.31 7.19
C LEU A 103 -14.05 -19.72 7.19
N THR A 104 -13.72 -20.75 6.42
CA THR A 104 -12.32 -21.15 6.19
C THR A 104 -11.63 -20.08 5.32
N PRO A 105 -10.27 -20.03 5.34
CA PRO A 105 -9.55 -19.13 4.45
C PRO A 105 -9.93 -19.31 2.97
N ASP A 106 -10.13 -20.55 2.52
CA ASP A 106 -10.51 -20.81 1.13
C ASP A 106 -11.92 -20.27 0.81
N GLU A 107 -12.86 -20.42 1.76
CA GLU A 107 -14.20 -19.86 1.61
C GLU A 107 -14.17 -18.33 1.58
N GLN A 108 -13.35 -17.71 2.43
CA GLN A 108 -13.17 -16.25 2.45
C GLN A 108 -12.59 -15.77 1.11
N GLU A 109 -11.58 -16.46 0.60
CA GLU A 109 -10.97 -16.12 -0.69
C GLU A 109 -11.98 -16.23 -1.84
N ALA A 110 -12.83 -17.24 -1.82
CA ALA A 110 -13.88 -17.41 -2.82
C ALA A 110 -14.84 -16.22 -2.81
N LEU A 111 -15.23 -15.75 -1.63
CA LEU A 111 -16.10 -14.58 -1.50
C LEU A 111 -15.40 -13.29 -1.99
N TRP A 112 -14.11 -13.16 -1.71
CA TRP A 112 -13.31 -12.04 -2.20
C TRP A 112 -13.27 -12.00 -3.72
N GLN A 113 -13.00 -13.15 -4.36
CA GLN A 113 -12.97 -13.24 -5.83
C GLN A 113 -14.34 -12.92 -6.44
N LYS A 114 -15.41 -13.40 -5.81
CA LYS A 114 -16.77 -13.10 -6.26
C LYS A 114 -17.06 -11.59 -6.17
N ALA A 115 -16.68 -10.95 -5.06
CA ALA A 115 -16.86 -9.51 -4.89
C ALA A 115 -16.13 -8.72 -5.97
N LYS A 116 -14.92 -9.14 -6.32
CA LYS A 116 -14.14 -8.52 -7.41
C LYS A 116 -14.86 -8.63 -8.75
N GLN A 117 -15.42 -9.79 -9.05
CA GLN A 117 -16.12 -10.03 -10.33
C GLN A 117 -17.39 -9.20 -10.42
N GLU A 118 -18.12 -9.02 -9.36
CA GLU A 118 -19.37 -8.28 -9.33
C GLU A 118 -19.20 -6.76 -9.47
N GLU A 119 -17.99 -6.24 -9.32
CA GLU A 119 -17.70 -4.82 -9.51
C GLU A 119 -17.58 -4.39 -10.96
N ARG A 120 -17.68 -5.30 -11.90
CA ARG A 120 -17.55 -5.00 -13.33
C ARG A 120 -18.82 -4.44 -13.94
#